data_a6060e65f314d5756bc240cc8ab898c3
#
_entry.id   a6060e65f314d5756bc240cc8ab898c3
#
_cell.length_a   1.000
_cell.length_b   1.000
_cell.length_c   1.000
_cell.angle_alpha   90.00
_cell.angle_beta   90.00
_cell.angle_gamma   90.00
#
_symmetry.space_group_name_H-M   'P 1'
#
loop_
_entity.id
_entity.type
_entity.pdbx_description
1 polymer ?
#
loop_
_entity_poly.entity_id
_entity_poly.type
_entity_poly.pdbx_seq_one_letter_code
_entity_poly.pdbx_strand_id
1 'polypeptide(L)'
;MDYQTPGVYIREVDSGPKPIASVSTSIPGFLGLFKFDPAADAVAITGSDGKRQIRGKVVPQLVDTKGGIAGDAQAATTALTQAFRLKRADVKDVKAYLELNGAAKGGPKAPKFEKTDKGVKVTVENKTVEVAETIIDVQGKVITENDQLVEDLLNQVDATFGLVKAQPKSAAEVLAVYGLEFKGAEGTALRSEYSVPPMAVTNKAEFFRWLQSFYAEYLLQTESVEALIGQAIADADEAADAVFEALGKDDTLKNRFREWLSQPSVFNFVAAVNGFYDNGGSKCYVYLMGAKNLDGSIRENQADKLGLYAFDDVDDMALMAAPGLNFNQQKEVLEHCETRKDRFAVLDGPMVSDGAMDIPASEKGYGAMYVPWLKITRPSWFSGDQAVDVSGPNRRKLVKTGKNEVFVPPSGHVAGIMARVDTERGVHKAPANELVMGITGLSQNINRIEQGQYNDRGINVIREFKDRGIRVWGARTLATKSDPSWKYINVRRLFIMVEQSIMVGSQWSVFEPNDETLWKKLTRDVRSYLMRVWRSGALFGGTPEEAFYVKCDTETNPRYLIDAGQVNVQIGICPVKPAEFVVFSIGQWDGGGLIEET
;
A
#
# COMPACT_ATOMS: atom_id res chain seq x y z
N MET A 1 43.21 10.71 29.62
CA MET A 1 43.91 10.11 30.80
C MET A 1 44.83 9.04 30.27
N ASP A 2 46.14 9.26 30.36
CA ASP A 2 47.11 8.24 29.99
C ASP A 2 47.24 7.28 31.18
N TYR A 3 46.91 6.03 30.96
CA TYR A 3 47.06 4.95 31.96
C TYR A 3 48.55 4.66 32.09
N GLN A 4 49.16 5.03 33.24
CA GLN A 4 50.59 4.92 33.44
C GLN A 4 51.05 3.67 34.18
N THR A 5 50.12 2.86 34.69
CA THR A 5 50.42 1.62 35.42
C THR A 5 49.61 0.44 34.90
N PRO A 6 50.20 -0.79 34.85
CA PRO A 6 49.41 -1.99 34.56
C PRO A 6 48.32 -2.20 35.61
N GLY A 7 47.06 -2.22 35.21
CA GLY A 7 45.91 -2.41 36.10
C GLY A 7 44.62 -2.64 35.31
N VAL A 8 43.57 -3.10 35.99
CA VAL A 8 42.22 -3.20 35.43
C VAL A 8 41.54 -1.85 35.60
N TYR A 9 41.26 -1.20 34.52
CA TYR A 9 40.55 0.08 34.50
C TYR A 9 39.12 -0.15 34.00
N ILE A 10 38.15 0.01 34.88
CA ILE A 10 36.73 -0.03 34.51
C ILE A 10 36.34 1.39 34.12
N ARG A 11 36.01 1.58 32.87
CA ARG A 11 35.41 2.83 32.37
C ARG A 11 33.90 2.61 32.21
N GLU A 12 33.13 3.18 33.13
CA GLU A 12 31.70 3.35 32.85
C GLU A 12 31.55 4.34 31.69
N VAL A 13 31.22 3.83 30.53
CA VAL A 13 30.74 4.66 29.44
C VAL A 13 29.24 4.81 29.70
N ASP A 14 28.87 5.95 30.28
CA ASP A 14 27.46 6.35 30.33
C ASP A 14 26.96 6.39 28.88
N SER A 15 26.11 5.44 28.53
CA SER A 15 25.43 5.50 27.24
C SER A 15 24.63 6.80 27.26
N GLY A 16 25.08 7.80 26.50
CA GLY A 16 24.46 9.12 26.47
C GLY A 16 22.95 9.03 26.20
N PRO A 17 22.21 10.12 26.37
CA PRO A 17 20.77 10.11 26.18
C PRO A 17 20.43 9.51 24.82
N LYS A 18 19.54 8.50 24.80
CA LYS A 18 19.01 7.94 23.57
C LYS A 18 17.85 8.83 23.11
N PRO A 19 18.06 9.74 22.12
CA PRO A 19 17.04 10.71 21.76
C PRO A 19 15.86 10.01 21.10
N ILE A 20 14.66 10.20 21.65
CA ILE A 20 13.41 9.77 21.04
C ILE A 20 13.18 10.59 19.78
N ALA A 21 13.19 9.98 18.60
CA ALA A 21 12.84 10.62 17.34
C ALA A 21 11.31 10.63 17.14
N SER A 22 10.78 11.66 16.49
CA SER A 22 9.38 11.65 16.09
C SER A 22 9.15 10.65 14.95
N VAL A 23 8.09 9.84 15.06
CA VAL A 23 7.64 8.96 13.98
C VAL A 23 6.97 9.75 12.87
N SER A 24 6.84 9.16 11.68
CA SER A 24 6.08 9.74 10.58
C SER A 24 4.59 9.85 10.94
N THR A 25 3.95 10.94 10.53
CA THR A 25 2.51 11.19 10.75
C THR A 25 1.70 11.14 9.46
N SER A 26 2.35 11.06 8.30
CA SER A 26 1.78 11.38 7.00
C SER A 26 1.79 10.23 5.99
N ILE A 27 2.18 9.02 6.38
CA ILE A 27 2.20 7.85 5.50
C ILE A 27 0.85 7.12 5.58
N PRO A 28 0.01 7.16 4.53
CA PRO A 28 -1.24 6.42 4.50
C PRO A 28 -1.06 5.00 3.97
N GLY A 29 -1.93 4.09 4.43
CA GLY A 29 -2.26 2.85 3.78
C GLY A 29 -3.58 2.99 3.01
N PHE A 30 -3.58 2.65 1.74
CA PHE A 30 -4.77 2.62 0.90
C PHE A 30 -5.18 1.17 0.62
N LEU A 31 -6.41 0.82 1.01
CA LEU A 31 -7.03 -0.46 0.70
C LEU A 31 -8.05 -0.27 -0.42
N GLY A 32 -7.90 -1.02 -1.51
CA GLY A 32 -8.86 -1.11 -2.59
C GLY A 32 -9.42 -2.51 -2.77
N LEU A 33 -10.58 -2.62 -3.43
CA LEU A 33 -11.20 -3.89 -3.78
C LEU A 33 -11.36 -4.01 -5.29
N PHE A 34 -11.29 -5.24 -5.80
CA PHE A 34 -11.71 -5.57 -7.15
C PHE A 34 -12.53 -6.86 -7.16
N LYS A 35 -13.39 -7.01 -8.16
CA LYS A 35 -14.19 -8.21 -8.29
C LYS A 35 -13.29 -9.38 -8.69
N PHE A 36 -13.38 -10.46 -7.92
CA PHE A 36 -12.67 -11.72 -8.14
C PHE A 36 -13.63 -12.89 -7.95
N ASP A 37 -13.76 -13.74 -8.95
CA ASP A 37 -14.53 -14.99 -8.82
C ASP A 37 -13.58 -16.19 -9.05
N PRO A 38 -13.16 -16.87 -7.97
CA PRO A 38 -12.23 -17.98 -8.08
C PRO A 38 -12.76 -19.17 -8.91
N ALA A 39 -14.06 -19.32 -9.03
CA ALA A 39 -14.66 -20.38 -9.83
C ALA A 39 -14.65 -20.05 -11.33
N ALA A 40 -14.85 -18.78 -11.68
CA ALA A 40 -14.79 -18.31 -13.07
C ALA A 40 -13.36 -18.02 -13.53
N ASP A 41 -12.51 -17.58 -12.58
CA ASP A 41 -11.15 -17.11 -12.85
C ASP A 41 -10.08 -18.19 -12.61
N ALA A 42 -10.47 -19.42 -12.30
CA ALA A 42 -9.52 -20.50 -12.03
C ALA A 42 -8.83 -20.97 -13.31
N VAL A 43 -7.51 -21.00 -13.29
CA VAL A 43 -6.71 -21.72 -14.30
C VAL A 43 -6.58 -23.17 -13.86
N ALA A 44 -6.97 -24.11 -14.73
CA ALA A 44 -6.76 -25.52 -14.52
C ALA A 44 -5.30 -25.85 -14.74
N ILE A 45 -4.51 -25.86 -13.69
CA ILE A 45 -3.12 -26.31 -13.72
C ILE A 45 -3.03 -27.59 -12.89
N THR A 46 -2.59 -28.67 -13.54
CA THR A 46 -2.45 -29.98 -12.91
C THR A 46 -1.02 -30.22 -12.45
N GLY A 47 -0.86 -30.75 -11.25
CA GLY A 47 0.45 -31.12 -10.73
C GLY A 47 0.41 -32.08 -9.55
N SER A 48 1.55 -32.72 -9.26
CA SER A 48 1.67 -33.82 -8.32
C SER A 48 1.95 -33.42 -6.86
N ASP A 49 2.40 -32.18 -6.63
CA ASP A 49 2.97 -31.80 -5.33
C ASP A 49 2.11 -30.75 -4.63
N GLY A 50 1.20 -31.04 -3.92
CA GLY A 50 0.49 -30.23 -2.95
C GLY A 50 0.34 -28.72 -3.24
N LYS A 51 -0.73 -28.21 -2.84
CA LYS A 51 -1.19 -26.85 -3.05
C LYS A 51 -0.55 -25.89 -2.10
N ARG A 52 -0.20 -24.72 -2.62
CA ARG A 52 0.15 -23.60 -1.77
C ARG A 52 -0.85 -22.47 -1.91
N GLN A 53 -1.21 -21.91 -0.77
CA GLN A 53 -2.00 -20.70 -0.73
C GLN A 53 -1.08 -19.49 -0.87
N ILE A 54 -1.38 -18.66 -1.85
CA ILE A 54 -0.88 -17.30 -1.86
C ILE A 54 -2.07 -16.43 -1.47
N ARG A 55 -2.10 -16.01 -0.20
CA ARG A 55 -3.04 -15.04 0.35
C ARG A 55 -4.49 -15.21 -0.10
N GLY A 56 -5.04 -16.37 0.13
CA GLY A 56 -6.44 -16.63 -0.16
C GLY A 56 -6.72 -17.48 -1.38
N LYS A 57 -5.76 -17.60 -2.30
CA LYS A 57 -5.88 -18.47 -3.48
C LYS A 57 -4.88 -19.63 -3.43
N VAL A 58 -5.32 -20.80 -3.89
CA VAL A 58 -4.40 -21.91 -4.15
C VAL A 58 -3.71 -21.63 -5.47
N VAL A 59 -2.41 -21.48 -5.43
CA VAL A 59 -1.59 -21.21 -6.61
C VAL A 59 -0.83 -22.45 -6.97
N PRO A 60 -0.77 -22.80 -8.26
CA PRO A 60 0.08 -23.86 -8.75
C PRO A 60 1.53 -23.56 -8.41
N GLN A 61 2.26 -24.59 -8.05
CA GLN A 61 3.67 -24.49 -7.74
C GLN A 61 4.47 -24.56 -9.03
N LEU A 62 5.30 -23.55 -9.30
CA LEU A 62 6.32 -23.63 -10.33
C LEU A 62 7.51 -24.41 -9.77
N VAL A 63 7.87 -25.51 -10.40
CA VAL A 63 8.98 -26.37 -9.97
C VAL A 63 9.98 -26.55 -11.10
N ASP A 64 11.24 -26.74 -10.74
CA ASP A 64 12.26 -27.17 -11.71
C ASP A 64 12.06 -28.66 -12.10
N THR A 65 12.73 -29.10 -13.14
CA THR A 65 12.65 -30.48 -13.62
C THR A 65 13.21 -31.52 -12.63
N LYS A 66 13.82 -31.08 -11.54
CA LYS A 66 14.31 -31.93 -10.44
C LYS A 66 13.31 -31.97 -9.26
N GLY A 67 12.19 -31.30 -9.38
CA GLY A 67 11.13 -31.32 -8.37
C GLY A 67 11.36 -30.40 -7.16
N GLY A 68 12.30 -29.49 -7.25
CA GLY A 68 12.84 -28.82 -6.09
C GLY A 68 12.52 -27.34 -5.95
N ILE A 69 11.26 -26.89 -5.92
CA ILE A 69 10.97 -25.64 -5.20
C ILE A 69 10.37 -26.06 -3.87
N ALA A 70 11.23 -26.25 -2.93
CA ALA A 70 10.84 -26.30 -1.54
C ALA A 70 10.56 -24.88 -1.07
N GLY A 71 9.54 -24.67 -0.34
CA GLY A 71 9.35 -23.42 0.28
C GLY A 71 7.93 -23.20 0.76
N ASP A 72 7.69 -22.03 1.26
CA ASP A 72 6.43 -21.51 1.74
C ASP A 72 5.66 -20.80 0.59
N ALA A 73 4.51 -20.23 0.91
CA ALA A 73 3.69 -19.49 -0.05
C ALA A 73 4.45 -18.34 -0.74
N GLN A 74 5.44 -17.78 -0.05
CA GLN A 74 6.28 -16.71 -0.58
C GLN A 74 7.25 -17.20 -1.66
N ALA A 75 7.80 -18.40 -1.50
CA ALA A 75 8.65 -19.01 -2.51
C ALA A 75 7.87 -19.35 -3.80
N ALA A 76 6.62 -19.81 -3.66
CA ALA A 76 5.75 -20.05 -4.81
C ALA A 76 5.39 -18.76 -5.55
N THR A 77 5.10 -17.66 -4.82
CA THR A 77 4.86 -16.33 -5.43
C THR A 77 6.11 -15.83 -6.14
N THR A 78 7.25 -15.96 -5.49
CA THR A 78 8.54 -15.55 -6.05
C THR A 78 8.84 -16.37 -7.32
N ALA A 79 8.62 -17.68 -7.30
CA ALA A 79 8.83 -18.56 -8.44
C ALA A 79 7.90 -18.22 -9.61
N LEU A 80 6.61 -17.94 -9.34
CA LEU A 80 5.67 -17.48 -10.36
C LEU A 80 6.08 -16.12 -10.95
N THR A 81 6.46 -15.17 -10.11
CA THR A 81 6.94 -13.87 -10.56
C THR A 81 8.26 -14.00 -11.34
N GLN A 82 9.16 -14.89 -10.93
CA GLN A 82 10.42 -15.16 -11.62
C GLN A 82 10.21 -15.85 -12.98
N ALA A 83 9.19 -16.71 -13.12
CA ALA A 83 8.87 -17.34 -14.39
C ALA A 83 8.62 -16.32 -15.53
N PHE A 84 8.09 -15.13 -15.19
CA PHE A 84 7.90 -14.03 -16.13
C PHE A 84 9.10 -13.09 -16.26
N ARG A 85 10.11 -13.28 -15.42
CA ARG A 85 11.37 -12.51 -15.41
C ARG A 85 12.55 -13.33 -15.90
N LEU A 86 12.30 -14.53 -16.42
CA LEU A 86 13.36 -15.40 -16.91
C LEU A 86 14.07 -14.74 -18.09
N LYS A 87 15.37 -14.65 -17.98
CA LYS A 87 16.24 -14.16 -19.04
C LYS A 87 16.59 -15.28 -20.00
N ARG A 88 17.08 -14.93 -21.16
CA ARG A 88 17.63 -15.88 -22.12
C ARG A 88 18.73 -16.78 -21.53
N ALA A 89 19.54 -16.25 -20.63
CA ALA A 89 20.54 -16.98 -19.86
C ALA A 89 19.95 -18.09 -18.97
N ASP A 90 18.66 -18.00 -18.62
CA ASP A 90 17.97 -19.01 -17.80
C ASP A 90 17.53 -20.25 -18.61
N VAL A 91 17.71 -20.26 -19.94
CA VAL A 91 17.37 -21.40 -20.79
C VAL A 91 18.15 -22.64 -20.33
N LYS A 92 17.43 -23.69 -19.96
CA LYS A 92 18.00 -24.97 -19.48
C LYS A 92 17.88 -26.12 -20.47
N ASP A 93 17.09 -25.93 -21.53
CA ASP A 93 16.88 -26.97 -22.57
C ASP A 93 16.92 -26.37 -23.98
N VAL A 94 18.05 -26.51 -24.67
CA VAL A 94 18.28 -26.01 -26.03
C VAL A 94 17.42 -26.76 -27.05
N LYS A 95 17.05 -28.01 -26.79
CA LYS A 95 16.15 -28.77 -27.66
C LYS A 95 14.76 -28.17 -27.65
N ALA A 96 14.22 -27.91 -26.44
CA ALA A 96 12.93 -27.27 -26.28
C ALA A 96 12.95 -25.85 -26.87
N TYR A 97 14.03 -25.10 -26.68
CA TYR A 97 14.24 -23.79 -27.28
C TYR A 97 14.16 -23.81 -28.81
N LEU A 98 14.86 -24.78 -29.45
CA LEU A 98 14.80 -24.95 -30.90
C LEU A 98 13.40 -25.32 -31.40
N GLU A 99 12.74 -26.26 -30.71
CA GLU A 99 11.37 -26.68 -31.03
C GLU A 99 10.35 -25.53 -30.86
N LEU A 100 10.53 -24.72 -29.85
CA LEU A 100 9.69 -23.51 -29.62
C LEU A 100 9.87 -22.49 -30.73
N ASN A 101 11.10 -22.28 -31.19
CA ASN A 101 11.44 -21.27 -32.18
C ASN A 101 11.38 -21.79 -33.64
N GLY A 102 10.68 -22.87 -33.92
CA GLY A 102 10.34 -23.31 -35.26
C GLY A 102 10.93 -24.63 -35.73
N ALA A 103 11.76 -25.29 -34.94
CA ALA A 103 12.21 -26.65 -35.27
C ALA A 103 11.04 -27.64 -35.09
N ALA A 104 10.93 -28.60 -36.03
CA ALA A 104 9.85 -29.59 -35.96
C ALA A 104 10.00 -30.52 -34.74
N LYS A 105 8.89 -30.81 -34.05
CA LYS A 105 8.84 -31.83 -33.00
C LYS A 105 8.80 -33.22 -33.63
N GLY A 106 9.86 -34.01 -33.43
CA GLY A 106 9.93 -35.35 -33.94
C GLY A 106 10.16 -35.47 -35.47
N GLY A 107 10.48 -36.65 -35.94
CA GLY A 107 10.74 -36.92 -37.37
C GLY A 107 12.11 -36.42 -37.86
N PRO A 108 12.32 -36.41 -39.19
CA PRO A 108 13.62 -36.10 -39.78
C PRO A 108 14.08 -34.65 -39.65
N LYS A 109 13.17 -33.75 -39.34
CA LYS A 109 13.41 -32.30 -39.13
C LYS A 109 13.56 -31.90 -37.67
N ALA A 110 13.41 -32.81 -36.73
CA ALA A 110 13.59 -32.55 -35.31
C ALA A 110 15.08 -32.27 -34.98
N PRO A 111 15.35 -31.42 -33.96
CA PRO A 111 16.71 -31.21 -33.49
C PRO A 111 17.38 -32.52 -33.07
N LYS A 112 18.58 -32.77 -33.59
CA LYS A 112 19.42 -33.95 -33.25
C LYS A 112 20.67 -33.48 -32.54
N PHE A 113 21.03 -34.21 -31.50
CA PHE A 113 22.20 -33.95 -30.68
C PHE A 113 23.10 -35.21 -30.76
N GLU A 114 24.30 -35.05 -31.23
CA GLU A 114 25.26 -36.16 -31.42
C GLU A 114 26.58 -35.79 -30.75
N LYS A 115 27.16 -36.72 -30.01
CA LYS A 115 28.49 -36.55 -29.41
C LYS A 115 29.55 -36.62 -30.50
N THR A 116 30.50 -35.69 -30.47
CA THR A 116 31.68 -35.64 -31.35
C THR A 116 32.95 -35.52 -30.51
N ASP A 117 34.09 -35.65 -31.14
CA ASP A 117 35.39 -35.46 -30.47
C ASP A 117 35.64 -34.03 -29.98
N LYS A 118 34.83 -33.08 -30.44
CA LYS A 118 34.94 -31.65 -30.12
C LYS A 118 33.80 -31.12 -29.22
N GLY A 119 32.80 -31.96 -28.91
CA GLY A 119 31.66 -31.56 -28.10
C GLY A 119 30.36 -32.21 -28.55
N VAL A 120 29.28 -31.45 -28.56
CA VAL A 120 27.94 -31.86 -28.97
C VAL A 120 27.57 -31.15 -30.27
N LYS A 121 27.31 -31.92 -31.31
CA LYS A 121 26.85 -31.45 -32.60
C LYS A 121 25.34 -31.36 -32.59
N VAL A 122 24.81 -30.16 -32.77
CA VAL A 122 23.36 -29.87 -32.88
C VAL A 122 23.03 -29.73 -34.36
N THR A 123 22.09 -30.52 -34.83
CA THR A 123 21.65 -30.54 -36.25
C THR A 123 20.16 -30.27 -36.33
N VAL A 124 19.76 -29.27 -37.12
CA VAL A 124 18.35 -29.00 -37.48
C VAL A 124 18.29 -28.92 -38.99
N GLU A 125 17.52 -29.82 -39.61
CA GLU A 125 17.46 -29.97 -41.07
C GLU A 125 18.87 -30.21 -41.67
N ASN A 126 19.37 -29.25 -42.48
CA ASN A 126 20.67 -29.31 -43.16
C ASN A 126 21.74 -28.42 -42.50
N LYS A 127 21.42 -27.77 -41.39
CA LYS A 127 22.32 -26.87 -40.67
C LYS A 127 22.86 -27.54 -39.41
N THR A 128 24.07 -27.23 -39.07
CA THR A 128 24.73 -27.81 -37.89
C THR A 128 25.51 -26.75 -37.14
N VAL A 129 25.53 -26.88 -35.81
CA VAL A 129 26.41 -26.12 -34.92
C VAL A 129 27.11 -27.10 -33.97
N GLU A 130 28.32 -26.84 -33.62
CA GLU A 130 29.09 -27.66 -32.67
C GLU A 130 29.30 -26.86 -31.39
N VAL A 131 28.91 -27.45 -30.27
CA VAL A 131 28.87 -26.79 -28.94
C VAL A 131 29.75 -27.59 -27.98
N ALA A 132 30.53 -26.93 -27.17
CA ALA A 132 31.38 -27.62 -26.19
C ALA A 132 30.54 -28.48 -25.22
N GLU A 133 31.02 -29.69 -24.93
CA GLU A 133 30.36 -30.64 -24.01
C GLU A 133 30.28 -30.11 -22.58
N THR A 134 30.98 -29.04 -22.26
CA THR A 134 30.88 -28.32 -20.96
C THR A 134 29.69 -27.36 -20.88
N ILE A 135 29.00 -27.11 -22.00
CA ILE A 135 27.89 -26.16 -22.07
C ILE A 135 26.55 -26.89 -22.14
N ILE A 136 26.45 -27.92 -23.04
CA ILE A 136 25.23 -28.74 -23.17
C ILE A 136 25.58 -30.22 -23.19
N ASP A 137 24.64 -31.06 -22.74
CA ASP A 137 24.75 -32.52 -22.86
C ASP A 137 24.21 -33.04 -24.22
N VAL A 138 24.35 -34.34 -24.43
CA VAL A 138 23.86 -35.02 -25.65
C VAL A 138 22.32 -35.06 -25.77
N GLN A 139 21.59 -34.57 -24.80
CA GLN A 139 20.12 -34.42 -24.81
C GLN A 139 19.71 -32.97 -25.09
N GLY A 140 20.69 -32.06 -25.18
CA GLY A 140 20.46 -30.63 -25.40
C GLY A 140 20.19 -29.86 -24.13
N LYS A 141 20.42 -30.44 -22.94
CA LYS A 141 20.27 -29.73 -21.67
C LYS A 141 21.49 -28.89 -21.35
N VAL A 142 21.30 -27.68 -20.89
CA VAL A 142 22.38 -26.79 -20.44
C VAL A 142 22.93 -27.30 -19.12
N ILE A 143 24.22 -27.47 -19.03
CA ILE A 143 24.93 -28.00 -17.86
C ILE A 143 25.89 -26.97 -17.23
N THR A 144 26.12 -25.84 -17.89
CA THR A 144 26.92 -24.73 -17.36
C THR A 144 26.07 -23.81 -16.46
N GLU A 145 26.70 -23.23 -15.45
CA GLU A 145 26.10 -22.16 -14.61
C GLU A 145 26.57 -20.76 -15.06
N ASN A 146 27.28 -20.66 -16.17
CA ASN A 146 27.77 -19.37 -16.68
C ASN A 146 26.78 -18.79 -17.69
N ASP A 147 26.06 -17.76 -17.28
CA ASP A 147 25.03 -17.10 -18.08
C ASP A 147 25.55 -16.56 -19.42
N GLN A 148 26.79 -16.04 -19.46
CA GLN A 148 27.38 -15.52 -20.70
C GLN A 148 27.60 -16.62 -21.73
N LEU A 149 28.00 -17.81 -21.28
CA LEU A 149 28.18 -18.96 -22.18
C LEU A 149 26.85 -19.47 -22.74
N VAL A 150 25.78 -19.37 -21.97
CA VAL A 150 24.43 -19.72 -22.43
C VAL A 150 23.94 -18.71 -23.47
N GLU A 151 24.12 -17.42 -23.22
CA GLU A 151 23.77 -16.38 -24.20
C GLU A 151 24.57 -16.50 -25.49
N ASP A 152 25.86 -16.72 -25.42
CA ASP A 152 26.73 -16.91 -26.59
C ASP A 152 26.29 -18.15 -27.39
N LEU A 153 25.95 -19.22 -26.69
CA LEU A 153 25.38 -20.44 -27.30
C LEU A 153 24.08 -20.12 -28.05
N LEU A 154 23.14 -19.44 -27.40
CA LEU A 154 21.84 -19.13 -28.01
C LEU A 154 22.00 -18.18 -29.20
N ASN A 155 22.90 -17.21 -29.13
CA ASN A 155 23.24 -16.33 -30.24
C ASN A 155 23.81 -17.12 -31.44
N GLN A 156 24.69 -18.10 -31.16
CA GLN A 156 25.24 -18.97 -32.19
C GLN A 156 24.17 -19.88 -32.81
N VAL A 157 23.27 -20.41 -31.98
CA VAL A 157 22.12 -21.25 -32.40
C VAL A 157 21.19 -20.44 -33.30
N ASP A 158 20.79 -19.25 -32.88
CA ASP A 158 19.89 -18.36 -33.65
C ASP A 158 20.52 -17.97 -35.00
N ALA A 159 21.78 -17.57 -35.00
CA ALA A 159 22.48 -17.18 -36.22
C ALA A 159 22.61 -18.37 -37.20
N THR A 160 22.91 -19.57 -36.68
CA THR A 160 23.09 -20.77 -37.51
C THR A 160 21.79 -21.27 -38.10
N PHE A 161 20.74 -21.32 -37.31
CA PHE A 161 19.47 -21.91 -37.74
C PHE A 161 18.52 -20.88 -38.36
N GLY A 162 18.80 -19.56 -38.20
CA GLY A 162 17.96 -18.48 -38.69
C GLY A 162 16.58 -18.52 -38.08
N LEU A 163 16.54 -18.68 -36.74
CA LEU A 163 15.27 -18.82 -36.03
C LEU A 163 14.46 -17.56 -36.15
N VAL A 164 13.27 -17.69 -36.73
CA VAL A 164 12.26 -16.66 -36.72
C VAL A 164 11.49 -16.83 -35.40
N LYS A 165 11.24 -15.75 -34.69
CA LYS A 165 10.41 -15.76 -33.47
C LYS A 165 9.09 -16.50 -33.77
N ALA A 166 8.99 -17.75 -33.32
CA ALA A 166 7.77 -18.54 -33.48
C ALA A 166 6.76 -18.09 -32.44
N GLN A 167 5.47 -18.08 -32.82
CA GLN A 167 4.43 -17.90 -31.84
C GLN A 167 4.46 -19.07 -30.85
N PRO A 168 4.49 -18.80 -29.53
CA PRO A 168 4.55 -19.85 -28.52
C PRO A 168 3.29 -20.71 -28.58
N LYS A 169 3.47 -22.01 -28.46
CA LYS A 169 2.41 -23.00 -28.62
C LYS A 169 1.65 -23.26 -27.32
N SER A 170 2.34 -23.25 -26.19
CA SER A 170 1.73 -23.41 -24.86
C SER A 170 2.67 -22.91 -23.75
N ALA A 171 2.10 -22.54 -22.60
CA ALA A 171 2.87 -22.15 -21.43
C ALA A 171 3.82 -23.26 -20.96
N ALA A 172 3.38 -24.52 -21.02
CA ALA A 172 4.20 -25.67 -20.63
C ALA A 172 5.43 -25.83 -21.54
N GLU A 173 5.30 -25.58 -22.85
CA GLU A 173 6.41 -25.65 -23.80
C GLU A 173 7.44 -24.54 -23.57
N VAL A 174 6.95 -23.34 -23.24
CA VAL A 174 7.82 -22.20 -22.92
C VAL A 174 8.58 -22.46 -21.63
N LEU A 175 7.90 -22.86 -20.57
CA LEU A 175 8.53 -23.15 -19.28
C LEU A 175 9.55 -24.30 -19.36
N ALA A 176 9.29 -25.30 -20.19
CA ALA A 176 10.22 -26.41 -20.40
C ALA A 176 11.60 -25.98 -20.95
N VAL A 177 11.65 -24.88 -21.73
CA VAL A 177 12.91 -24.29 -22.21
C VAL A 177 13.80 -23.85 -21.04
N TYR A 178 13.15 -23.35 -19.97
CA TYR A 178 13.85 -22.90 -18.76
C TYR A 178 13.98 -24.00 -17.70
N GLY A 179 13.59 -25.23 -18.04
CA GLY A 179 13.61 -26.36 -17.10
C GLY A 179 12.57 -26.25 -15.99
N LEU A 180 11.46 -25.55 -16.26
CA LEU A 180 10.39 -25.31 -15.33
C LEU A 180 9.08 -25.99 -15.78
N GLU A 181 8.26 -26.40 -14.83
CA GLU A 181 6.91 -26.91 -15.09
C GLU A 181 5.94 -26.40 -14.03
N PHE A 182 4.69 -26.17 -14.42
CA PHE A 182 3.63 -25.92 -13.44
C PHE A 182 3.15 -27.25 -12.86
N LYS A 183 3.26 -27.38 -11.55
CA LYS A 183 2.60 -28.44 -10.79
C LYS A 183 1.52 -27.84 -9.94
N GLY A 184 0.28 -28.12 -10.28
CA GLY A 184 -0.89 -27.71 -9.54
C GLY A 184 -1.60 -28.95 -8.98
N ALA A 185 -2.40 -28.82 -8.00
CA ALA A 185 -3.09 -29.92 -7.41
C ALA A 185 -4.56 -29.92 -7.82
N GLU A 186 -5.06 -31.05 -8.28
CA GLU A 186 -6.48 -31.27 -8.52
C GLU A 186 -7.30 -31.21 -7.22
N GLY A 187 -8.46 -30.58 -7.29
CA GLY A 187 -9.51 -30.75 -6.28
C GLY A 187 -9.41 -29.88 -5.01
N THR A 188 -8.74 -28.71 -4.96
CA THR A 188 -8.77 -27.80 -3.79
C THR A 188 -9.84 -26.74 -3.93
N ALA A 189 -10.51 -26.47 -2.80
CA ALA A 189 -11.34 -25.29 -2.69
C ALA A 189 -10.51 -24.02 -2.87
N LEU A 190 -10.88 -23.22 -3.85
CA LEU A 190 -10.33 -21.88 -4.02
C LEU A 190 -10.93 -20.97 -2.95
N ARG A 191 -10.15 -20.07 -2.40
CA ARG A 191 -10.68 -19.03 -1.52
C ARG A 191 -11.47 -18.00 -2.33
N SER A 192 -12.31 -17.24 -1.63
CA SER A 192 -13.15 -16.21 -2.22
C SER A 192 -12.42 -14.89 -2.48
N GLU A 193 -11.16 -14.78 -2.04
CA GLU A 193 -10.34 -13.58 -2.13
C GLU A 193 -8.97 -13.84 -2.74
N TYR A 194 -8.42 -12.80 -3.34
CA TYR A 194 -7.07 -12.73 -3.87
C TYR A 194 -6.39 -11.44 -3.42
N SER A 195 -5.15 -11.52 -2.95
CA SER A 195 -4.40 -10.34 -2.54
C SER A 195 -2.89 -10.55 -2.55
N VAL A 196 -2.16 -9.44 -2.65
CA VAL A 196 -0.69 -9.35 -2.53
C VAL A 196 -0.38 -8.50 -1.30
N PRO A 197 0.75 -8.68 -0.61
CA PRO A 197 1.12 -7.82 0.51
C PRO A 197 1.07 -6.33 0.19
N PRO A 198 0.81 -5.48 1.20
CA PRO A 198 0.91 -4.04 1.02
C PRO A 198 2.27 -3.63 0.48
N MET A 199 2.29 -2.81 -0.56
CA MET A 199 3.50 -2.32 -1.19
C MET A 199 3.69 -0.84 -0.93
N ALA A 200 4.89 -0.45 -0.50
CA ALA A 200 5.26 0.95 -0.39
C ALA A 200 5.53 1.55 -1.77
N VAL A 201 4.93 2.70 -2.04
CA VAL A 201 5.15 3.47 -3.27
C VAL A 201 5.43 4.93 -2.93
N THR A 202 6.32 5.56 -3.69
CA THR A 202 6.82 6.92 -3.40
C THR A 202 6.39 7.96 -4.42
N ASN A 203 5.85 7.55 -5.56
CA ASN A 203 5.36 8.45 -6.60
C ASN A 203 4.35 7.76 -7.52
N LYS A 204 3.65 8.56 -8.34
CA LYS A 204 2.64 8.06 -9.28
C LYS A 204 3.17 7.05 -10.29
N ALA A 205 4.40 7.22 -10.78
CA ALA A 205 4.97 6.31 -11.78
C ALA A 205 5.25 4.93 -11.17
N GLU A 206 5.77 4.90 -9.95
CA GLU A 206 5.98 3.66 -9.19
C GLU A 206 4.64 2.98 -8.88
N PHE A 207 3.63 3.76 -8.49
CA PHE A 207 2.28 3.25 -8.26
C PHE A 207 1.68 2.62 -9.52
N PHE A 208 1.78 3.27 -10.68
CA PHE A 208 1.28 2.68 -11.93
C PHE A 208 2.05 1.44 -12.36
N ARG A 209 3.37 1.39 -12.17
CA ARG A 209 4.16 0.17 -12.39
C ARG A 209 3.69 -0.96 -11.47
N TRP A 210 3.46 -0.67 -10.20
CA TRP A 210 2.91 -1.66 -9.28
C TRP A 210 1.52 -2.15 -9.72
N LEU A 211 0.62 -1.28 -10.16
CA LEU A 211 -0.70 -1.67 -10.69
C LEU A 211 -0.59 -2.61 -11.90
N GLN A 212 0.32 -2.33 -12.79
CA GLN A 212 0.59 -3.19 -13.95
C GLN A 212 1.12 -4.55 -13.51
N SER A 213 2.11 -4.59 -12.60
CA SER A 213 2.62 -5.83 -12.02
C SER A 213 1.53 -6.64 -11.34
N PHE A 214 0.72 -5.97 -10.51
CA PHE A 214 -0.39 -6.60 -9.80
C PHE A 214 -1.39 -7.21 -10.77
N TYR A 215 -1.78 -6.46 -11.81
CA TYR A 215 -2.71 -6.95 -12.82
C TYR A 215 -2.14 -8.11 -13.63
N ALA A 216 -0.87 -8.05 -14.00
CA ALA A 216 -0.19 -9.14 -14.68
C ALA A 216 -0.18 -10.42 -13.82
N GLU A 217 0.16 -10.29 -12.53
CA GLU A 217 0.14 -11.41 -11.59
C GLU A 217 -1.28 -11.96 -11.38
N TYR A 218 -2.29 -11.09 -11.33
CA TYR A 218 -3.70 -11.47 -11.28
C TYR A 218 -4.11 -12.25 -12.54
N LEU A 219 -3.79 -11.76 -13.74
CA LEU A 219 -4.09 -12.43 -15.01
C LEU A 219 -3.45 -13.82 -15.08
N LEU A 220 -2.22 -13.94 -14.60
CA LEU A 220 -1.50 -15.23 -14.54
C LEU A 220 -2.24 -16.27 -13.71
N GLN A 221 -2.98 -15.83 -12.72
CA GLN A 221 -3.72 -16.71 -11.84
C GLN A 221 -5.16 -16.98 -12.30
N THR A 222 -5.67 -16.16 -13.21
CA THR A 222 -7.07 -16.20 -13.63
C THR A 222 -7.28 -16.63 -15.07
N GLU A 223 -6.26 -16.47 -15.93
CA GLU A 223 -6.42 -16.75 -17.37
C GLU A 223 -5.35 -17.72 -17.90
N SER A 224 -5.52 -18.09 -19.17
CA SER A 224 -4.56 -18.97 -19.79
C SER A 224 -3.18 -18.29 -19.80
N VAL A 225 -2.34 -18.75 -18.90
CA VAL A 225 -0.92 -18.43 -18.82
C VAL A 225 -0.26 -18.54 -20.20
N GLU A 226 -0.82 -19.38 -21.06
CA GLU A 226 -0.41 -19.64 -22.43
C GLU A 226 -0.35 -18.41 -23.31
N ALA A 227 -1.37 -17.55 -23.25
CA ALA A 227 -1.40 -16.34 -24.08
C ALA A 227 -0.40 -15.27 -23.62
N LEU A 228 -0.20 -15.15 -22.31
CA LEU A 228 0.68 -14.15 -21.70
C LEU A 228 2.16 -14.50 -21.81
N ILE A 229 2.53 -15.74 -21.48
CA ILE A 229 3.92 -16.21 -21.63
C ILE A 229 4.30 -16.22 -23.11
N GLY A 230 3.37 -16.60 -23.96
CA GLY A 230 3.60 -16.63 -25.37
C GLY A 230 3.97 -15.29 -25.98
N GLN A 231 3.34 -14.24 -25.57
CA GLN A 231 3.65 -12.88 -26.02
C GLN A 231 4.92 -12.33 -25.37
N ALA A 232 5.13 -12.60 -24.07
CA ALA A 232 6.28 -12.10 -23.33
C ALA A 232 7.62 -12.62 -23.89
N ILE A 233 7.67 -13.87 -24.34
CA ILE A 233 8.90 -14.47 -24.88
C ILE A 233 9.09 -14.17 -26.37
N ALA A 234 8.02 -13.93 -27.12
CA ALA A 234 8.12 -13.58 -28.54
C ALA A 234 8.82 -12.22 -28.78
N ASP A 235 8.78 -11.31 -27.84
CA ASP A 235 9.16 -9.91 -28.03
C ASP A 235 10.39 -9.44 -27.24
N ALA A 236 11.00 -10.24 -26.36
CA ALA A 236 11.97 -9.70 -25.43
C ALA A 236 13.25 -10.50 -25.25
N ASP A 237 14.35 -9.79 -25.31
CA ASP A 237 15.61 -10.17 -24.69
C ASP A 237 15.60 -10.00 -23.16
N GLU A 238 14.52 -9.42 -22.58
CA GLU A 238 14.36 -9.20 -21.14
C GLU A 238 12.90 -9.45 -20.68
N ALA A 239 12.67 -10.59 -20.06
CA ALA A 239 11.33 -11.05 -19.70
C ALA A 239 10.62 -10.26 -18.57
N ALA A 240 11.34 -9.48 -17.77
CA ALA A 240 10.75 -8.70 -16.68
C ALA A 240 9.93 -7.50 -17.19
N ASP A 241 10.44 -6.83 -18.21
CA ASP A 241 9.78 -5.71 -18.83
C ASP A 241 8.73 -6.17 -19.84
N ALA A 242 8.77 -7.43 -20.27
CA ALA A 242 7.93 -7.94 -21.34
C ALA A 242 6.46 -8.10 -20.95
N VAL A 243 6.13 -8.49 -19.72
CA VAL A 243 4.73 -8.48 -19.27
C VAL A 243 4.23 -7.04 -19.20
N PHE A 244 5.06 -6.10 -18.75
CA PHE A 244 4.75 -4.68 -18.75
C PHE A 244 4.69 -4.11 -20.16
N GLU A 245 5.61 -4.48 -21.02
CA GLU A 245 5.61 -4.07 -22.40
C GLU A 245 4.53 -4.76 -23.24
N ALA A 246 4.19 -6.02 -22.95
CA ALA A 246 3.07 -6.71 -23.59
C ALA A 246 1.73 -6.07 -23.20
N LEU A 247 1.54 -5.72 -21.92
CA LEU A 247 0.41 -4.87 -21.50
C LEU A 247 0.43 -3.51 -22.20
N GLY A 248 1.62 -3.05 -22.63
CA GLY A 248 1.81 -1.78 -23.35
C GLY A 248 1.70 -1.87 -24.88
N LYS A 249 2.00 -3.00 -25.51
CA LYS A 249 2.05 -3.16 -26.96
C LYS A 249 0.83 -3.88 -27.55
N ASP A 250 0.20 -4.78 -26.79
CA ASP A 250 -1.03 -5.46 -27.22
C ASP A 250 -2.26 -4.62 -26.88
N ASP A 251 -2.96 -4.17 -27.90
CA ASP A 251 -4.18 -3.38 -27.73
C ASP A 251 -5.28 -4.15 -26.99
N THR A 252 -5.33 -5.46 -27.10
CA THR A 252 -6.29 -6.30 -26.37
C THR A 252 -5.99 -6.30 -24.88
N LEU A 253 -4.74 -6.54 -24.49
CA LEU A 253 -4.31 -6.50 -23.08
C LEU A 253 -4.42 -5.10 -22.49
N LYS A 254 -4.08 -4.07 -23.26
CA LYS A 254 -4.31 -2.67 -22.85
C LYS A 254 -5.77 -2.37 -22.56
N ASN A 255 -6.67 -2.82 -23.44
CA ASN A 255 -8.09 -2.60 -23.26
C ASN A 255 -8.63 -3.35 -22.05
N ARG A 256 -8.21 -4.59 -21.83
CA ARG A 256 -8.56 -5.39 -20.63
C ARG A 256 -8.04 -4.74 -19.34
N PHE A 257 -6.80 -4.25 -19.34
CA PHE A 257 -6.25 -3.51 -18.20
C PHE A 257 -7.03 -2.22 -17.94
N ARG A 258 -7.41 -1.47 -18.98
CA ARG A 258 -8.27 -0.28 -18.85
C ARG A 258 -9.66 -0.61 -18.31
N GLU A 259 -10.26 -1.69 -18.79
CA GLU A 259 -11.55 -2.18 -18.29
C GLU A 259 -11.45 -2.55 -16.79
N TRP A 260 -10.40 -3.26 -16.40
CA TRP A 260 -10.15 -3.59 -15.00
C TRP A 260 -9.94 -2.34 -14.13
N LEU A 261 -9.11 -1.40 -14.57
CA LEU A 261 -8.92 -0.10 -13.89
C LEU A 261 -10.22 0.71 -13.81
N SER A 262 -11.15 0.49 -14.73
CA SER A 262 -12.44 1.20 -14.80
C SER A 262 -13.53 0.56 -13.95
N GLN A 263 -13.27 -0.57 -13.28
CA GLN A 263 -14.17 -1.06 -12.22
C GLN A 263 -14.30 0.01 -11.14
N PRO A 264 -15.52 0.33 -10.66
CA PRO A 264 -15.73 1.48 -9.75
C PRO A 264 -14.84 1.47 -8.51
N SER A 265 -14.65 0.30 -7.89
CA SER A 265 -13.81 0.16 -6.70
C SER A 265 -12.33 0.36 -7.00
N VAL A 266 -11.82 -0.21 -8.10
CA VAL A 266 -10.43 -0.03 -8.56
C VAL A 266 -10.20 1.42 -8.97
N PHE A 267 -11.15 2.01 -9.72
CA PHE A 267 -11.08 3.42 -10.13
C PHE A 267 -10.97 4.35 -8.94
N ASN A 268 -11.84 4.19 -7.93
CA ASN A 268 -11.82 5.00 -6.71
C ASN A 268 -10.49 4.89 -5.96
N PHE A 269 -9.94 3.68 -5.88
CA PHE A 269 -8.63 3.43 -5.28
C PHE A 269 -7.51 4.14 -6.05
N VAL A 270 -7.46 3.98 -7.37
CA VAL A 270 -6.44 4.63 -8.23
C VAL A 270 -6.54 6.15 -8.16
N ALA A 271 -7.76 6.69 -8.21
CA ALA A 271 -8.01 8.12 -8.12
C ALA A 271 -7.61 8.69 -6.75
N ALA A 272 -7.84 7.94 -5.67
CA ALA A 272 -7.44 8.36 -4.32
C ALA A 272 -5.92 8.42 -4.16
N VAL A 273 -5.18 7.40 -4.62
CA VAL A 273 -3.71 7.40 -4.58
C VAL A 273 -3.13 8.54 -5.42
N ASN A 274 -3.69 8.78 -6.61
CA ASN A 274 -3.28 9.94 -7.43
C ASN A 274 -3.58 11.27 -6.73
N GLY A 275 -4.76 11.40 -6.12
CA GLY A 275 -5.16 12.58 -5.35
C GLY A 275 -4.26 12.82 -4.14
N PHE A 276 -3.76 11.76 -3.50
CA PHE A 276 -2.77 11.87 -2.43
C PHE A 276 -1.49 12.55 -2.91
N TYR A 277 -0.93 12.09 -4.02
CA TYR A 277 0.28 12.73 -4.58
C TYR A 277 0.02 14.15 -5.09
N ASP A 278 -1.13 14.42 -5.69
CA ASP A 278 -1.49 15.77 -6.17
C ASP A 278 -1.61 16.78 -5.03
N ASN A 279 -1.88 16.33 -3.81
CA ASN A 279 -2.05 17.18 -2.64
C ASN A 279 -0.85 17.20 -1.68
N GLY A 280 0.31 16.70 -2.11
CA GLY A 280 1.57 16.81 -1.37
C GLY A 280 2.00 15.54 -0.63
N GLY A 281 1.39 14.40 -0.94
CA GLY A 281 1.83 13.10 -0.44
C GLY A 281 3.18 12.69 -1.04
N SER A 282 4.00 11.99 -0.27
CA SER A 282 5.35 11.55 -0.67
C SER A 282 5.53 10.04 -0.69
N LYS A 283 4.96 9.33 0.29
CA LYS A 283 5.02 7.87 0.41
C LYS A 283 3.68 7.35 0.88
N CYS A 284 3.20 6.25 0.33
CA CYS A 284 2.04 5.52 0.82
C CYS A 284 2.23 4.02 0.67
N TYR A 285 1.43 3.25 1.39
CA TYR A 285 1.28 1.82 1.17
C TYR A 285 0.00 1.56 0.38
N VAL A 286 0.08 0.69 -0.59
CA VAL A 286 -1.02 0.32 -1.47
C VAL A 286 -1.31 -1.17 -1.36
N TYR A 287 -2.58 -1.51 -1.28
CA TYR A 287 -3.05 -2.88 -1.15
C TYR A 287 -4.38 -3.05 -1.88
N LEU A 288 -4.43 -4.01 -2.80
CA LEU A 288 -5.64 -4.41 -3.51
C LEU A 288 -6.02 -5.83 -3.13
N MET A 289 -7.27 -6.02 -2.75
CA MET A 289 -7.84 -7.32 -2.44
C MET A 289 -8.92 -7.67 -3.46
N GLY A 290 -8.81 -8.84 -4.08
CA GLY A 290 -9.86 -9.40 -4.90
C GLY A 290 -10.89 -10.10 -4.02
N ALA A 291 -12.15 -9.76 -4.16
CA ALA A 291 -13.25 -10.35 -3.40
C ALA A 291 -14.40 -10.77 -4.31
N LYS A 292 -15.01 -11.91 -4.02
CA LYS A 292 -16.22 -12.37 -4.73
C LYS A 292 -17.41 -11.45 -4.48
N ASN A 293 -17.53 -10.96 -3.25
CA ASN A 293 -18.55 -10.01 -2.83
C ASN A 293 -17.89 -8.69 -2.43
N LEU A 294 -18.02 -7.67 -3.28
CA LEU A 294 -17.47 -6.34 -3.04
C LEU A 294 -18.14 -5.60 -1.88
N ASP A 295 -19.34 -6.01 -1.46
CA ASP A 295 -20.05 -5.42 -0.32
C ASP A 295 -19.78 -6.17 1.00
N GLY A 296 -18.98 -7.23 0.95
CA GLY A 296 -18.60 -8.03 2.10
C GLY A 296 -17.68 -7.32 3.08
N SER A 297 -17.40 -7.97 4.20
CA SER A 297 -16.39 -7.49 5.16
C SER A 297 -15.01 -7.43 4.52
N ILE A 298 -14.26 -6.40 4.87
CA ILE A 298 -12.84 -6.25 4.53
C ILE A 298 -11.93 -6.70 5.67
N ARG A 299 -12.51 -7.20 6.78
CA ARG A 299 -11.83 -7.92 7.83
C ARG A 299 -11.81 -9.40 7.49
N GLU A 300 -10.80 -9.78 6.77
CA GLU A 300 -10.63 -11.17 6.39
C GLU A 300 -9.94 -11.98 7.51
N ASN A 301 -9.12 -12.93 7.16
CA ASN A 301 -8.47 -13.81 8.11
C ASN A 301 -7.20 -13.16 8.72
N GLN A 302 -7.21 -12.94 10.04
CA GLN A 302 -6.06 -12.40 10.76
C GLN A 302 -4.84 -13.33 10.71
N ALA A 303 -5.04 -14.64 10.76
CA ALA A 303 -3.93 -15.60 10.69
C ALA A 303 -3.20 -15.57 9.35
N ASP A 304 -3.92 -15.33 8.27
CA ASP A 304 -3.38 -15.24 6.90
C ASP A 304 -3.03 -13.78 6.51
N LYS A 305 -3.25 -12.82 7.42
CA LYS A 305 -3.02 -11.38 7.19
C LYS A 305 -3.70 -10.85 5.94
N LEU A 306 -4.98 -11.16 5.78
CA LEU A 306 -5.80 -10.71 4.67
C LEU A 306 -6.68 -9.51 5.06
N GLY A 307 -7.11 -8.74 4.07
CA GLY A 307 -7.95 -7.56 4.27
C GLY A 307 -7.22 -6.49 5.08
N LEU A 308 -7.89 -5.93 6.08
CA LEU A 308 -7.31 -4.92 6.97
C LEU A 308 -6.08 -5.42 7.73
N TYR A 309 -6.03 -6.73 8.05
CA TYR A 309 -4.90 -7.34 8.76
C TYR A 309 -3.62 -7.44 7.92
N ALA A 310 -3.69 -7.22 6.61
CA ALA A 310 -2.50 -7.13 5.75
C ALA A 310 -1.58 -5.97 6.16
N PHE A 311 -2.14 -4.93 6.79
CA PHE A 311 -1.38 -3.78 7.27
C PHE A 311 -0.82 -3.94 8.69
N ASP A 312 -1.02 -5.08 9.35
CA ASP A 312 -0.54 -5.29 10.73
C ASP A 312 0.98 -5.30 10.85
N ASP A 313 1.69 -5.68 9.78
CA ASP A 313 3.15 -5.68 9.71
C ASP A 313 3.74 -4.34 9.21
N VAL A 314 2.91 -3.32 9.02
CA VAL A 314 3.36 -2.00 8.54
C VAL A 314 3.36 -1.02 9.71
N ASP A 315 4.53 -0.79 10.28
CA ASP A 315 4.69 0.00 11.51
C ASP A 315 4.81 1.51 11.29
N ASP A 316 5.26 1.95 10.11
CA ASP A 316 5.46 3.38 9.80
C ASP A 316 4.24 4.07 9.17
N MET A 317 3.10 3.38 9.12
CA MET A 317 1.84 3.89 8.61
C MET A 317 1.06 4.65 9.69
N ALA A 318 0.71 5.89 9.42
CA ALA A 318 0.00 6.76 10.36
C ALA A 318 -1.44 7.12 9.96
N LEU A 319 -1.81 6.90 8.70
CA LEU A 319 -3.15 7.15 8.17
C LEU A 319 -3.67 5.87 7.48
N MET A 320 -4.99 5.71 7.45
CA MET A 320 -5.62 4.61 6.73
C MET A 320 -6.87 5.07 5.99
N ALA A 321 -7.02 4.63 4.75
CA ALA A 321 -8.19 4.91 3.92
C ALA A 321 -8.58 3.71 3.06
N ALA A 322 -9.89 3.55 2.85
CA ALA A 322 -10.47 2.59 1.93
C ALA A 322 -11.42 3.34 0.97
N PRO A 323 -10.86 3.90 -0.13
CA PRO A 323 -11.55 4.90 -0.95
C PRO A 323 -12.83 4.38 -1.60
N GLY A 324 -13.95 5.08 -1.32
CA GLY A 324 -15.24 4.81 -1.96
C GLY A 324 -15.90 3.49 -1.58
N LEU A 325 -15.44 2.81 -0.54
CA LEU A 325 -16.08 1.62 -0.02
C LEU A 325 -17.36 1.99 0.75
N ASN A 326 -18.24 1.00 0.96
CA ASN A 326 -19.53 1.21 1.60
C ASN A 326 -19.42 1.55 3.11
N PHE A 327 -20.52 1.95 3.72
CA PHE A 327 -20.58 2.37 5.12
C PHE A 327 -20.02 1.32 6.10
N ASN A 328 -20.37 0.05 5.94
CA ASN A 328 -19.92 -1.02 6.85
C ASN A 328 -18.40 -1.22 6.74
N GLN A 329 -17.86 -1.18 5.54
CA GLN A 329 -16.43 -1.27 5.30
C GLN A 329 -15.68 -0.05 5.85
N GLN A 330 -16.22 1.17 5.69
CA GLN A 330 -15.66 2.37 6.32
C GLN A 330 -15.66 2.27 7.85
N LYS A 331 -16.70 1.68 8.43
CA LYS A 331 -16.76 1.40 9.87
C LYS A 331 -15.68 0.40 10.30
N GLU A 332 -15.45 -0.65 9.51
CA GLU A 332 -14.38 -1.63 9.79
C GLU A 332 -12.98 -0.99 9.77
N VAL A 333 -12.72 -0.04 8.85
CA VAL A 333 -11.47 0.75 8.84
C VAL A 333 -11.31 1.54 10.13
N LEU A 334 -12.37 2.20 10.58
CA LEU A 334 -12.35 2.97 11.82
C LEU A 334 -12.05 2.09 13.05
N GLU A 335 -12.75 0.97 13.17
CA GLU A 335 -12.57 0.02 14.26
C GLU A 335 -11.19 -0.64 14.26
N HIS A 336 -10.60 -0.87 13.07
CA HIS A 336 -9.22 -1.31 12.96
C HIS A 336 -8.25 -0.26 13.52
N CYS A 337 -8.42 1.01 13.16
CA CYS A 337 -7.60 2.11 13.70
C CYS A 337 -7.77 2.27 15.22
N GLU A 338 -8.98 2.08 15.75
CA GLU A 338 -9.24 2.10 17.20
C GLU A 338 -8.56 0.96 17.95
N THR A 339 -8.50 -0.21 17.32
CA THR A 339 -7.83 -1.38 17.90
C THR A 339 -6.31 -1.21 17.88
N ARG A 340 -5.77 -0.74 16.77
CA ARG A 340 -4.31 -0.54 16.58
C ARG A 340 -3.77 0.64 17.37
N LYS A 341 -4.50 1.76 17.44
CA LYS A 341 -4.13 3.02 18.13
C LYS A 341 -2.89 3.73 17.58
N ASP A 342 -2.28 3.22 16.53
CA ASP A 342 -1.08 3.75 15.88
C ASP A 342 -1.38 4.56 14.61
N ARG A 343 -2.61 4.55 14.14
CA ARG A 343 -3.05 5.16 12.87
C ARG A 343 -4.41 5.81 12.97
N PHE A 344 -4.70 6.71 12.02
CA PHE A 344 -5.92 7.51 11.96
C PHE A 344 -6.70 7.24 10.68
N ALA A 345 -8.00 6.94 10.78
CA ALA A 345 -8.87 6.66 9.65
C ALA A 345 -9.31 7.93 8.92
N VAL A 346 -9.12 7.96 7.60
CA VAL A 346 -9.63 9.00 6.70
C VAL A 346 -10.77 8.40 5.88
N LEU A 347 -12.01 8.71 6.25
CA LEU A 347 -13.21 8.04 5.76
C LEU A 347 -13.97 8.88 4.74
N ASP A 348 -14.56 8.21 3.77
CA ASP A 348 -15.44 8.82 2.78
C ASP A 348 -16.89 8.70 3.22
N GLY A 349 -17.62 9.83 3.21
CA GLY A 349 -19.07 9.82 3.26
C GLY A 349 -19.68 9.49 1.88
N PRO A 350 -21.01 9.44 1.78
CA PRO A 350 -21.68 9.17 0.51
C PRO A 350 -21.41 10.30 -0.52
N MET A 351 -21.47 9.95 -1.79
CA MET A 351 -21.26 10.90 -2.90
C MET A 351 -22.20 12.10 -2.81
N VAL A 352 -23.43 11.87 -2.40
CA VAL A 352 -24.46 12.88 -2.15
C VAL A 352 -25.09 12.62 -0.80
N SER A 353 -25.16 13.62 0.03
CA SER A 353 -25.70 13.54 1.40
C SER A 353 -26.81 14.56 1.62
N ASP A 354 -27.76 14.24 2.48
CA ASP A 354 -28.81 15.14 2.97
C ASP A 354 -28.61 15.57 4.43
N GLY A 355 -27.49 15.18 5.03
CA GLY A 355 -27.19 15.42 6.44
C GLY A 355 -27.76 14.35 7.39
N ALA A 356 -28.60 13.43 6.90
CA ALA A 356 -29.17 12.34 7.69
C ALA A 356 -28.44 11.00 7.50
N MET A 357 -27.29 10.99 6.80
CA MET A 357 -26.51 9.80 6.55
C MET A 357 -26.05 9.12 7.83
N ASP A 358 -25.85 7.82 7.77
CA ASP A 358 -25.22 7.06 8.85
C ASP A 358 -23.76 7.48 9.04
N ILE A 359 -23.30 7.49 10.28
CA ILE A 359 -21.94 7.89 10.65
C ILE A 359 -21.41 6.86 11.64
N PRO A 360 -20.25 6.27 11.37
CA PRO A 360 -19.61 5.42 12.34
C PRO A 360 -19.14 6.27 13.53
N ALA A 361 -19.32 5.76 14.74
CA ALA A 361 -18.91 6.46 15.96
C ALA A 361 -17.54 5.97 16.42
N SER A 362 -16.73 6.89 16.95
CA SER A 362 -15.45 6.61 17.58
C SER A 362 -15.41 7.31 18.93
N GLU A 363 -15.32 6.57 20.02
CA GLU A 363 -15.28 7.17 21.37
C GLU A 363 -14.07 8.08 21.57
N LYS A 364 -12.92 7.68 21.04
CA LYS A 364 -11.65 8.38 21.17
C LYS A 364 -11.19 9.10 19.90
N GLY A 365 -12.03 9.16 18.88
CA GLY A 365 -11.80 9.96 17.69
C GLY A 365 -10.66 9.48 16.78
N TYR A 366 -10.52 8.18 16.56
CA TYR A 366 -9.48 7.61 15.68
C TYR A 366 -9.78 7.75 14.19
N GLY A 367 -10.77 8.53 13.81
CA GLY A 367 -11.09 8.79 12.41
C GLY A 367 -11.85 10.08 12.17
N ALA A 368 -11.89 10.49 10.93
CA ALA A 368 -12.65 11.63 10.43
C ALA A 368 -13.30 11.30 9.09
N MET A 369 -14.54 11.74 8.89
CA MET A 369 -15.30 11.52 7.67
C MET A 369 -15.43 12.82 6.87
N TYR A 370 -15.38 12.70 5.56
CA TYR A 370 -15.40 13.81 4.61
C TYR A 370 -16.51 13.67 3.57
N VAL A 371 -17.18 14.78 3.28
CA VAL A 371 -18.20 14.95 2.24
C VAL A 371 -18.03 16.32 1.58
N PRO A 372 -18.57 16.52 0.37
CA PRO A 372 -19.02 15.56 -0.62
C PRO A 372 -17.85 14.95 -1.42
N TRP A 373 -18.15 14.08 -2.39
CA TRP A 373 -17.12 13.60 -3.31
C TRP A 373 -16.64 14.73 -4.23
N LEU A 374 -15.44 14.55 -4.73
CA LEU A 374 -14.74 15.51 -5.56
C LEU A 374 -15.01 15.23 -7.05
N LYS A 375 -14.94 16.26 -7.87
CA LYS A 375 -15.02 16.16 -9.32
C LYS A 375 -13.62 16.37 -9.90
N ILE A 376 -13.17 15.45 -10.74
CA ILE A 376 -11.89 15.54 -11.44
C ILE A 376 -12.08 15.46 -12.96
N THR A 377 -11.08 15.89 -13.71
CA THR A 377 -11.01 15.60 -15.13
C THR A 377 -10.90 14.10 -15.34
N ARG A 378 -11.70 13.56 -16.27
CA ARG A 378 -11.71 12.14 -16.61
C ARG A 378 -10.32 11.70 -17.09
N PRO A 379 -9.68 10.73 -16.45
CA PRO A 379 -8.41 10.21 -16.92
C PRO A 379 -8.55 9.54 -18.30
N SER A 380 -7.54 9.67 -19.17
CA SER A 380 -7.57 9.11 -20.52
C SER A 380 -7.66 7.57 -20.56
N TRP A 381 -7.22 6.91 -19.50
CA TRP A 381 -7.28 5.46 -19.36
C TRP A 381 -8.64 4.95 -18.85
N PHE A 382 -9.49 5.82 -18.31
CA PHE A 382 -10.80 5.42 -17.78
C PHE A 382 -11.81 5.28 -18.92
N SER A 383 -12.27 4.05 -19.16
CA SER A 383 -13.23 3.71 -20.22
C SER A 383 -14.66 3.50 -19.69
N GLY A 384 -14.83 3.38 -18.36
CA GLY A 384 -16.12 3.10 -17.74
C GLY A 384 -17.08 4.28 -17.76
N ASP A 385 -18.38 3.99 -17.76
CA ASP A 385 -19.39 4.96 -17.37
C ASP A 385 -19.57 4.92 -15.85
N GLN A 386 -19.40 6.08 -15.20
CA GLN A 386 -19.66 6.15 -13.78
C GLN A 386 -21.18 6.13 -13.56
N ALA A 387 -21.71 4.95 -13.22
CA ALA A 387 -23.09 4.83 -12.79
C ALA A 387 -23.24 5.53 -11.42
N VAL A 388 -23.74 6.74 -11.45
CA VAL A 388 -24.09 7.45 -10.21
C VAL A 388 -25.49 6.98 -9.79
N ASP A 389 -25.56 6.02 -8.89
CA ASP A 389 -26.84 5.67 -8.28
C ASP A 389 -27.24 6.76 -7.27
N VAL A 390 -28.05 7.68 -7.75
CA VAL A 390 -28.72 8.70 -6.94
C VAL A 390 -30.20 8.37 -6.89
N SER A 391 -30.54 7.18 -6.46
CA SER A 391 -31.94 6.83 -6.15
C SER A 391 -32.41 7.65 -4.92
N GLY A 392 -33.64 8.14 -4.97
CA GLY A 392 -34.27 8.85 -3.84
C GLY A 392 -34.12 10.39 -3.83
N PRO A 393 -34.37 11.05 -2.69
CA PRO A 393 -34.47 12.51 -2.57
C PRO A 393 -33.16 13.24 -2.85
N ASN A 394 -32.04 12.57 -2.75
CA ASN A 394 -30.69 13.14 -2.96
C ASN A 394 -30.37 13.45 -4.42
N ARG A 395 -31.09 12.84 -5.37
CA ARG A 395 -30.88 13.07 -6.83
C ARG A 395 -30.88 14.55 -7.24
N ARG A 396 -31.68 15.37 -6.57
CA ARG A 396 -31.78 16.81 -6.86
C ARG A 396 -30.57 17.62 -6.40
N LYS A 397 -29.76 17.06 -5.47
CA LYS A 397 -28.58 17.71 -4.90
C LYS A 397 -27.31 17.41 -5.70
N LEU A 398 -27.33 16.39 -6.57
CA LEU A 398 -26.16 16.01 -7.37
C LEU A 398 -25.87 17.08 -8.43
N VAL A 399 -24.63 17.55 -8.44
CA VAL A 399 -24.10 18.39 -9.51
C VAL A 399 -23.75 17.50 -10.70
N LYS A 400 -24.30 17.78 -11.87
CA LYS A 400 -24.02 16.99 -13.09
C LYS A 400 -22.54 17.09 -13.49
N THR A 401 -21.98 15.99 -13.94
CA THR A 401 -20.66 15.97 -14.59
C THR A 401 -20.76 16.36 -16.06
N GLY A 402 -19.74 17.03 -16.58
CA GLY A 402 -19.50 17.13 -18.03
C GLY A 402 -19.05 15.77 -18.61
N LYS A 403 -19.01 15.67 -19.95
CA LYS A 403 -18.55 14.43 -20.63
C LYS A 403 -17.12 14.00 -20.22
N ASN A 404 -16.28 14.96 -19.84
CA ASN A 404 -14.89 14.75 -19.48
C ASN A 404 -14.62 14.85 -17.98
N GLU A 405 -15.63 14.63 -17.14
CA GLU A 405 -15.51 14.73 -15.69
C GLU A 405 -16.05 13.48 -15.03
N VAL A 406 -15.48 13.13 -13.87
CA VAL A 406 -15.90 12.00 -13.03
C VAL A 406 -15.84 12.37 -11.57
N PHE A 407 -16.60 11.66 -10.72
CA PHE A 407 -16.56 11.84 -9.28
C PHE A 407 -15.59 10.85 -8.62
N VAL A 408 -14.89 11.30 -7.60
CA VAL A 408 -13.94 10.48 -6.83
C VAL A 408 -14.11 10.72 -5.33
N PRO A 409 -13.82 9.71 -4.48
CA PRO A 409 -13.90 9.88 -3.04
C PRO A 409 -12.82 10.84 -2.52
N PRO A 410 -13.10 11.63 -1.45
CA PRO A 410 -12.18 12.65 -0.96
C PRO A 410 -11.00 12.13 -0.16
N SER A 411 -11.05 10.92 0.41
CA SER A 411 -10.07 10.40 1.39
C SER A 411 -8.63 10.49 0.92
N GLY A 412 -8.35 10.15 -0.34
CA GLY A 412 -6.99 10.22 -0.88
C GLY A 412 -6.46 11.66 -0.95
N HIS A 413 -7.24 12.59 -1.48
CA HIS A 413 -6.88 14.01 -1.54
C HIS A 413 -6.67 14.59 -0.13
N VAL A 414 -7.54 14.24 0.81
CA VAL A 414 -7.44 14.69 2.20
C VAL A 414 -6.20 14.11 2.88
N ALA A 415 -5.87 12.84 2.67
CA ALA A 415 -4.64 12.25 3.18
C ALA A 415 -3.39 12.99 2.63
N GLY A 416 -3.41 13.39 1.36
CA GLY A 416 -2.37 14.23 0.76
C GLY A 416 -2.29 15.63 1.40
N ILE A 417 -3.43 16.26 1.69
CA ILE A 417 -3.49 17.54 2.42
C ILE A 417 -2.92 17.37 3.83
N MET A 418 -3.27 16.28 4.53
CA MET A 418 -2.69 16.01 5.85
C MET A 418 -1.18 15.90 5.77
N ALA A 419 -0.64 15.18 4.78
CA ALA A 419 0.80 15.04 4.57
C ALA A 419 1.47 16.38 4.29
N ARG A 420 0.88 17.21 3.44
CA ARG A 420 1.38 18.57 3.14
C ARG A 420 1.41 19.45 4.38
N VAL A 421 0.30 19.51 5.12
CA VAL A 421 0.18 20.32 6.33
C VAL A 421 1.17 19.86 7.41
N ASP A 422 1.33 18.56 7.59
CA ASP A 422 2.29 18.00 8.54
C ASP A 422 3.73 18.41 8.20
N THR A 423 4.07 18.41 6.91
CA THR A 423 5.41 18.80 6.43
C THR A 423 5.65 20.30 6.58
N GLU A 424 4.66 21.14 6.25
CA GLU A 424 4.81 22.60 6.24
C GLU A 424 4.65 23.22 7.63
N ARG A 425 3.77 22.69 8.46
CA ARG A 425 3.32 23.30 9.70
C ARG A 425 3.39 22.38 10.93
N GLY A 426 3.50 21.07 10.73
CA GLY A 426 3.45 20.05 11.77
C GLY A 426 2.04 19.51 12.03
N VAL A 427 1.97 18.31 12.62
CA VAL A 427 0.73 17.57 12.87
C VAL A 427 -0.27 18.31 13.79
N HIS A 428 0.21 19.23 14.60
CA HIS A 428 -0.61 20.05 15.51
C HIS A 428 -1.46 21.10 14.78
N LYS A 429 -1.14 21.44 13.54
CA LYS A 429 -2.00 22.29 12.70
C LYS A 429 -3.17 21.46 12.17
N ALA A 430 -4.39 21.91 12.43
CA ALA A 430 -5.58 21.26 11.89
C ALA A 430 -5.55 21.27 10.34
N PRO A 431 -5.82 20.13 9.65
CA PRO A 431 -5.81 20.04 8.19
C PRO A 431 -7.09 20.60 7.57
N ALA A 432 -7.40 21.86 7.92
CA ALA A 432 -8.58 22.58 7.47
C ALA A 432 -8.23 23.99 7.00
N ASN A 433 -9.11 24.57 6.20
CA ASN A 433 -8.89 25.77 5.40
C ASN A 433 -7.77 25.58 4.35
N GLU A 434 -7.55 24.34 3.92
CA GLU A 434 -6.56 23.94 2.95
C GLU A 434 -7.19 23.76 1.56
N LEU A 435 -6.46 24.20 0.52
CA LEU A 435 -6.90 24.04 -0.88
C LEU A 435 -6.82 22.56 -1.28
N VAL A 436 -7.87 22.08 -1.94
CA VAL A 436 -7.86 20.75 -2.58
C VAL A 436 -7.37 20.92 -4.01
N MET A 437 -6.26 20.30 -4.35
CA MET A 437 -5.63 20.37 -5.68
C MET A 437 -6.06 19.22 -6.57
N GLY A 438 -5.97 19.42 -7.89
CA GLY A 438 -6.28 18.37 -8.89
C GLY A 438 -7.76 18.14 -9.16
N ILE A 439 -8.64 19.03 -8.70
CA ILE A 439 -10.10 18.89 -8.83
C ILE A 439 -10.72 20.01 -9.64
N THR A 440 -11.88 19.73 -10.28
CA THR A 440 -12.65 20.70 -11.08
C THR A 440 -13.95 21.13 -10.40
N GLY A 441 -14.38 20.46 -9.33
CA GLY A 441 -15.62 20.77 -8.61
C GLY A 441 -15.95 19.74 -7.53
N LEU A 442 -17.22 19.74 -7.13
CA LEU A 442 -17.78 18.88 -6.10
C LEU A 442 -19.01 18.13 -6.64
N SER A 443 -19.32 16.96 -6.07
CA SER A 443 -20.54 16.21 -6.42
C SER A 443 -21.81 16.87 -5.88
N GLN A 444 -21.67 17.67 -4.82
CA GLN A 444 -22.77 18.40 -4.18
C GLN A 444 -22.25 19.73 -3.64
N ASN A 445 -23.00 20.81 -3.83
CA ASN A 445 -22.72 22.08 -3.18
C ASN A 445 -23.45 22.15 -1.83
N ILE A 446 -22.69 22.22 -0.75
CA ILE A 446 -23.19 22.33 0.63
C ILE A 446 -23.06 23.78 1.07
N ASN A 447 -24.17 24.42 1.40
CA ASN A 447 -24.19 25.81 1.87
C ASN A 447 -23.80 25.93 3.36
N ARG A 448 -23.69 27.18 3.85
CA ARG A 448 -23.26 27.46 5.23
C ARG A 448 -24.23 26.89 6.27
N ILE A 449 -25.55 26.93 6.01
CA ILE A 449 -26.57 26.45 6.95
C ILE A 449 -26.54 24.92 7.01
N GLU A 450 -26.52 24.26 5.85
CA GLU A 450 -26.42 22.82 5.77
C GLU A 450 -25.13 22.33 6.45
N GLN A 451 -24.01 23.01 6.27
CA GLN A 451 -22.75 22.66 6.93
C GLN A 451 -22.86 22.61 8.44
N GLY A 452 -23.67 23.48 9.06
CA GLY A 452 -23.88 23.42 10.51
C GLY A 452 -24.37 22.06 10.99
N GLN A 453 -25.30 21.44 10.25
CA GLN A 453 -25.82 20.10 10.56
C GLN A 453 -24.75 19.01 10.46
N TYR A 454 -23.88 19.08 9.45
CA TYR A 454 -22.75 18.15 9.29
C TYR A 454 -21.72 18.33 10.40
N ASN A 455 -21.37 19.58 10.69
CA ASN A 455 -20.37 19.92 11.69
C ASN A 455 -20.78 19.44 13.09
N ASP A 456 -22.04 19.58 13.47
CA ASP A 456 -22.58 19.09 14.75
C ASP A 456 -22.45 17.58 14.91
N ARG A 457 -22.41 16.85 13.81
CA ARG A 457 -22.26 15.39 13.75
C ARG A 457 -20.81 14.93 13.59
N GLY A 458 -19.83 15.86 13.53
CA GLY A 458 -18.42 15.54 13.37
C GLY A 458 -18.00 15.26 11.92
N ILE A 459 -18.82 15.62 10.95
CA ILE A 459 -18.53 15.43 9.53
C ILE A 459 -17.83 16.66 8.98
N ASN A 460 -16.74 16.46 8.26
CA ASN A 460 -15.95 17.51 7.66
C ASN A 460 -16.41 17.78 6.23
N VAL A 461 -16.81 19.01 5.95
CA VAL A 461 -17.33 19.40 4.64
C VAL A 461 -16.24 20.02 3.80
N ILE A 462 -16.15 19.60 2.54
CA ILE A 462 -15.34 20.27 1.52
C ILE A 462 -16.24 21.25 0.79
N ARG A 463 -15.82 22.52 0.70
CA ARG A 463 -16.63 23.60 0.14
C ARG A 463 -15.90 24.45 -0.86
N GLU A 464 -16.67 24.93 -1.83
CA GLU A 464 -16.21 25.93 -2.78
C GLU A 464 -16.42 27.35 -2.24
N PHE A 465 -15.40 28.18 -2.39
CA PHE A 465 -15.42 29.62 -2.06
C PHE A 465 -15.09 30.44 -3.30
N LYS A 466 -15.89 31.42 -3.60
CA LYS A 466 -15.86 32.21 -4.84
C LYS A 466 -14.44 32.69 -5.20
N ASP A 467 -13.68 33.19 -4.23
CA ASP A 467 -12.36 33.80 -4.49
C ASP A 467 -11.19 33.01 -3.88
N ARG A 468 -11.47 31.84 -3.26
CA ARG A 468 -10.44 31.05 -2.56
C ARG A 468 -10.39 29.60 -2.99
N GLY A 469 -11.19 29.20 -3.99
CA GLY A 469 -11.26 27.85 -4.50
C GLY A 469 -11.92 26.84 -3.56
N ILE A 470 -11.74 25.55 -3.85
CA ILE A 470 -12.35 24.46 -3.08
C ILE A 470 -11.42 24.07 -1.93
N ARG A 471 -11.97 24.08 -0.70
CA ARG A 471 -11.19 23.85 0.52
C ARG A 471 -11.84 22.85 1.45
N VAL A 472 -11.01 22.12 2.18
CA VAL A 472 -11.45 21.36 3.36
C VAL A 472 -11.88 22.38 4.44
N TRP A 473 -13.15 22.30 4.87
CA TRP A 473 -13.74 23.28 5.79
C TRP A 473 -14.28 22.62 7.06
N GLY A 474 -13.47 21.73 7.65
CA GLY A 474 -13.75 21.05 8.91
C GLY A 474 -12.50 20.31 9.41
N ALA A 475 -12.41 20.15 10.73
CA ALA A 475 -11.29 19.49 11.39
C ALA A 475 -11.74 18.64 12.59
N ARG A 476 -12.95 18.11 12.54
CA ARG A 476 -13.52 17.29 13.62
C ARG A 476 -13.30 15.82 13.38
N THR A 477 -13.08 15.09 14.46
CA THR A 477 -13.09 13.63 14.50
C THR A 477 -14.52 13.11 14.62
N LEU A 478 -14.64 11.78 14.54
CA LEU A 478 -15.91 11.07 14.80
C LEU A 478 -16.12 10.77 16.30
N ALA A 479 -15.43 11.50 17.20
CA ALA A 479 -15.62 11.38 18.64
C ALA A 479 -17.05 11.70 19.02
N THR A 480 -17.58 10.94 19.98
CA THR A 480 -18.89 11.19 20.52
C THR A 480 -18.96 12.57 21.20
N LYS A 481 -20.14 13.18 21.22
CA LYS A 481 -20.34 14.49 21.88
C LYS A 481 -20.02 14.50 23.36
N SER A 482 -19.94 13.32 23.98
CA SER A 482 -19.65 13.14 25.41
C SER A 482 -18.21 13.40 25.80
N ASP A 483 -17.25 13.30 24.85
CA ASP A 483 -15.83 13.57 25.12
C ASP A 483 -15.27 14.64 24.17
N PRO A 484 -15.32 15.93 24.59
CA PRO A 484 -14.78 17.02 23.79
C PRO A 484 -13.25 17.03 23.69
N SER A 485 -12.55 16.21 24.45
CA SER A 485 -11.08 16.12 24.45
C SER A 485 -10.57 15.65 23.10
N TRP A 486 -11.28 14.73 22.45
CA TRP A 486 -10.93 14.12 21.18
C TRP A 486 -11.62 14.72 19.95
N LYS A 487 -12.26 15.86 20.13
CA LYS A 487 -13.05 16.52 19.09
C LYS A 487 -12.26 16.84 17.82
N TYR A 488 -10.96 17.15 17.92
CA TYR A 488 -10.19 17.69 16.81
C TYR A 488 -9.16 16.71 16.26
N ILE A 489 -9.03 16.66 14.93
CA ILE A 489 -8.13 15.78 14.17
C ILE A 489 -6.68 15.98 14.57
N ASN A 490 -6.22 17.24 14.65
CA ASN A 490 -4.85 17.56 15.02
C ASN A 490 -4.49 17.08 16.43
N VAL A 491 -5.44 17.14 17.37
CA VAL A 491 -5.24 16.65 18.73
C VAL A 491 -5.02 15.15 18.75
N ARG A 492 -5.94 14.37 18.13
CA ARG A 492 -5.81 12.90 18.08
C ARG A 492 -4.54 12.47 17.37
N ARG A 493 -4.22 13.09 16.21
CA ARG A 493 -3.02 12.74 15.44
C ARG A 493 -1.72 13.11 16.18
N LEU A 494 -1.72 14.23 16.92
CA LEU A 494 -0.61 14.60 17.80
C LEU A 494 -0.38 13.53 18.90
N PHE A 495 -1.46 13.05 19.54
CA PHE A 495 -1.37 11.99 20.54
C PHE A 495 -0.81 10.69 19.94
N ILE A 496 -1.31 10.25 18.77
CA ILE A 496 -0.77 9.07 18.06
C ILE A 496 0.73 9.24 17.81
N MET A 497 1.17 10.39 17.30
CA MET A 497 2.59 10.67 17.07
C MET A 497 3.40 10.58 18.37
N VAL A 498 2.93 11.19 19.46
CA VAL A 498 3.65 11.20 20.73
C VAL A 498 3.70 9.79 21.31
N GLU A 499 2.59 9.08 21.35
CA GLU A 499 2.47 7.71 21.86
C GLU A 499 3.42 6.76 21.10
N GLN A 500 3.38 6.79 19.76
CA GLN A 500 4.24 5.94 18.92
C GLN A 500 5.73 6.32 19.03
N SER A 501 6.05 7.62 19.06
CA SER A 501 7.44 8.07 19.20
C SER A 501 8.05 7.62 20.53
N ILE A 502 7.29 7.73 21.62
CA ILE A 502 7.73 7.28 22.95
C ILE A 502 7.87 5.76 22.96
N MET A 503 6.90 5.02 22.43
CA MET A 503 6.92 3.57 22.35
C MET A 503 8.17 3.06 21.62
N VAL A 504 8.44 3.59 20.42
CA VAL A 504 9.63 3.21 19.63
C VAL A 504 10.92 3.64 20.34
N GLY A 505 10.95 4.86 20.87
CA GLY A 505 12.15 5.44 21.48
C GLY A 505 12.49 4.88 22.85
N SER A 506 11.56 4.18 23.53
CA SER A 506 11.77 3.56 24.85
C SER A 506 12.00 2.05 24.80
N GLN A 507 12.03 1.40 23.63
CA GLN A 507 12.24 -0.06 23.51
C GLN A 507 13.54 -0.54 24.17
N TRP A 508 14.56 0.30 24.24
CA TRP A 508 15.82 -0.01 24.90
C TRP A 508 15.67 -0.30 26.41
N SER A 509 14.57 0.15 27.04
CA SER A 509 14.33 -0.02 28.47
C SER A 509 13.79 -1.42 28.85
N VAL A 510 13.38 -2.19 27.85
CA VAL A 510 12.85 -3.55 28.08
C VAL A 510 13.99 -4.47 28.53
N PHE A 511 13.76 -5.21 29.58
CA PHE A 511 14.75 -6.07 30.30
C PHE A 511 15.88 -5.32 31.00
N GLU A 512 15.87 -3.99 31.10
CA GLU A 512 16.77 -3.26 31.99
C GLU A 512 16.38 -3.48 33.47
N PRO A 513 17.32 -3.39 34.42
CA PRO A 513 17.00 -3.45 35.84
C PRO A 513 15.97 -2.40 36.24
N ASN A 514 14.87 -2.84 36.91
CA ASN A 514 13.78 -1.98 37.34
C ASN A 514 14.12 -1.22 38.62
N ASP A 515 14.87 -0.14 38.50
CA ASP A 515 15.35 0.70 39.60
C ASP A 515 15.18 2.20 39.34
N GLU A 516 15.51 3.02 40.32
CA GLU A 516 15.45 4.48 40.17
C GLU A 516 16.35 5.00 39.05
N THR A 517 17.42 4.32 38.69
CA THR A 517 18.33 4.72 37.62
C THR A 517 17.62 4.63 36.25
N LEU A 518 16.93 3.52 36.04
CA LEU A 518 16.09 3.35 34.83
C LEU A 518 14.98 4.41 34.77
N TRP A 519 14.29 4.66 35.89
CA TRP A 519 13.18 5.63 35.93
C TRP A 519 13.66 7.06 35.61
N LYS A 520 14.82 7.45 36.14
CA LYS A 520 15.45 8.76 35.86
C LYS A 520 15.86 8.88 34.38
N LYS A 521 16.38 7.81 33.77
CA LYS A 521 16.73 7.78 32.33
C LYS A 521 15.48 7.93 31.45
N LEU A 522 14.42 7.16 31.70
CA LEU A 522 13.15 7.25 31.00
C LEU A 522 12.53 8.65 31.12
N THR A 523 12.45 9.19 32.35
CA THR A 523 11.91 10.54 32.59
C THR A 523 12.70 11.60 31.81
N ARG A 524 14.03 11.54 31.83
CA ARG A 524 14.89 12.46 31.09
C ARG A 524 14.65 12.41 29.59
N ASP A 525 14.60 11.19 29.02
CA ASP A 525 14.50 11.00 27.57
C ASP A 525 13.12 11.42 27.06
N VAL A 526 12.04 11.04 27.77
CA VAL A 526 10.68 11.46 27.46
C VAL A 526 10.51 12.98 27.61
N ARG A 527 11.03 13.56 28.73
CA ARG A 527 10.98 15.01 28.94
C ARG A 527 11.74 15.78 27.83
N SER A 528 12.90 15.29 27.42
CA SER A 528 13.67 15.87 26.32
C SER A 528 12.91 15.82 25.00
N TYR A 529 12.17 14.74 24.73
CA TYR A 529 11.32 14.63 23.56
C TYR A 529 10.15 15.63 23.61
N LEU A 530 9.38 15.65 24.71
CA LEU A 530 8.24 16.54 24.88
C LEU A 530 8.64 18.03 24.88
N MET A 531 9.84 18.36 25.35
CA MET A 531 10.42 19.71 25.24
C MET A 531 10.57 20.13 23.78
N ARG A 532 10.97 19.22 22.87
CA ARG A 532 11.04 19.53 21.42
C ARG A 532 9.64 19.71 20.82
N VAL A 533 8.68 18.84 21.21
CA VAL A 533 7.28 18.93 20.79
C VAL A 533 6.66 20.24 21.24
N TRP A 534 6.94 20.69 22.49
CA TRP A 534 6.48 22.00 22.98
C TRP A 534 7.12 23.16 22.22
N ARG A 535 8.44 23.14 21.99
CA ARG A 535 9.16 24.18 21.23
C ARG A 535 8.68 24.30 19.78
N SER A 536 8.16 23.24 19.19
CA SER A 536 7.51 23.28 17.85
C SER A 536 6.15 23.98 17.85
N GLY A 537 5.62 24.39 19.02
CA GLY A 537 4.33 25.01 19.15
C GLY A 537 3.16 24.04 19.19
N ALA A 538 3.40 22.74 19.33
CA ALA A 538 2.36 21.72 19.35
C ALA A 538 1.63 21.59 20.70
N LEU A 539 2.25 22.05 21.78
CA LEU A 539 1.67 22.05 23.13
C LEU A 539 1.41 23.47 23.60
N PHE A 540 0.28 23.65 24.29
CA PHE A 540 -0.14 24.91 24.87
C PHE A 540 0.50 25.09 26.24
N GLY A 541 0.95 26.30 26.53
CA GLY A 541 1.57 26.71 27.80
C GLY A 541 2.76 27.64 27.57
N GLY A 542 2.91 28.65 28.41
CA GLY A 542 4.05 29.60 28.37
C GLY A 542 5.32 28.99 28.91
N THR A 543 5.21 27.98 29.76
CA THR A 543 6.31 27.20 30.35
C THR A 543 6.16 25.71 30.07
N PRO A 544 7.27 24.94 30.08
CA PRO A 544 7.19 23.49 29.93
C PRO A 544 6.29 22.80 30.94
N GLU A 545 6.24 23.30 32.16
CA GLU A 545 5.47 22.75 33.28
C GLU A 545 3.97 22.91 33.08
N GLU A 546 3.54 23.94 32.34
CA GLU A 546 2.13 24.13 31.93
C GLU A 546 1.78 23.25 30.74
N ALA A 547 2.78 22.93 29.89
CA ALA A 547 2.56 22.25 28.62
C ALA A 547 2.56 20.71 28.76
N PHE A 548 3.39 20.17 29.66
CA PHE A 548 3.46 18.71 29.86
C PHE A 548 4.08 18.35 31.20
N TYR A 549 3.80 17.13 31.67
CA TYR A 549 4.52 16.52 32.80
C TYR A 549 4.92 15.08 32.48
N VAL A 550 5.98 14.63 33.13
CA VAL A 550 6.46 13.23 33.11
C VAL A 550 6.76 12.82 34.55
N LYS A 551 6.12 11.78 35.03
CA LYS A 551 6.28 11.26 36.38
C LYS A 551 6.63 9.76 36.32
N CYS A 552 7.77 9.40 36.89
CA CYS A 552 8.21 8.04 37.06
C CYS A 552 9.06 7.96 38.35
N ASP A 553 8.43 7.59 39.44
CA ASP A 553 8.99 7.57 40.81
C ASP A 553 8.41 6.40 41.61
N THR A 554 8.65 6.40 42.92
CA THR A 554 8.15 5.38 43.85
C THR A 554 6.62 5.39 44.00
N GLU A 555 5.94 6.52 43.72
CA GLU A 555 4.48 6.59 43.75
C GLU A 555 3.86 5.89 42.52
N THR A 556 4.50 6.07 41.36
CA THR A 556 4.05 5.42 40.13
C THR A 556 4.50 3.97 40.02
N ASN A 557 5.57 3.58 40.74
CA ASN A 557 6.16 2.24 40.76
C ASN A 557 6.26 1.67 42.16
N PRO A 558 5.14 1.38 42.85
CA PRO A 558 5.13 0.72 44.12
C PRO A 558 5.71 -0.72 43.99
N ARG A 559 6.14 -1.27 45.11
CA ARG A 559 6.88 -2.56 45.19
C ARG A 559 6.19 -3.68 44.39
N TYR A 560 4.87 -3.78 44.45
CA TYR A 560 4.14 -4.83 43.76
C TYR A 560 4.23 -4.75 42.22
N LEU A 561 4.37 -3.54 41.61
CA LEU A 561 4.61 -3.39 40.18
C LEU A 561 6.04 -3.75 39.80
N ILE A 562 7.01 -3.39 40.65
CA ILE A 562 8.42 -3.77 40.47
C ILE A 562 8.55 -5.31 40.50
N ASP A 563 7.93 -5.96 41.47
CA ASP A 563 7.93 -7.41 41.62
C ASP A 563 7.19 -8.12 40.44
N ALA A 564 6.23 -7.45 39.83
CA ALA A 564 5.55 -7.89 38.58
C ALA A 564 6.35 -7.59 37.32
N GLY A 565 7.55 -7.01 37.40
CA GLY A 565 8.38 -6.65 36.25
C GLY A 565 7.84 -5.47 35.42
N GLN A 566 7.05 -4.59 36.05
CA GLN A 566 6.40 -3.44 35.36
C GLN A 566 7.07 -2.13 35.78
N VAL A 567 7.23 -1.22 34.77
CA VAL A 567 7.59 0.18 34.99
C VAL A 567 6.45 1.04 34.48
N ASN A 568 5.93 1.89 35.34
CA ASN A 568 4.82 2.80 35.01
C ASN A 568 5.33 4.25 34.94
N VAL A 569 5.22 4.85 33.74
CA VAL A 569 5.55 6.24 33.47
C VAL A 569 4.27 6.99 33.16
N GLN A 570 3.93 7.97 33.98
CA GLN A 570 2.77 8.82 33.74
C GLN A 570 3.17 10.08 32.96
N ILE A 571 2.47 10.32 31.85
CA ILE A 571 2.74 11.43 30.94
C ILE A 571 1.44 12.18 30.71
N GLY A 572 1.47 13.51 30.88
CA GLY A 572 0.37 14.39 30.50
C GLY A 572 0.85 15.47 29.54
N ILE A 573 0.07 15.74 28.51
CA ILE A 573 0.35 16.80 27.52
C ILE A 573 -0.87 17.68 27.34
N CYS A 574 -0.65 18.98 27.10
CA CYS A 574 -1.69 19.96 26.80
C CYS A 574 -1.62 20.34 25.31
N PRO A 575 -2.40 19.70 24.42
CA PRO A 575 -2.33 19.97 22.98
C PRO A 575 -2.95 21.33 22.62
N VAL A 576 -2.40 21.99 21.59
CA VAL A 576 -3.06 23.16 21.01
C VAL A 576 -4.33 22.75 20.27
N LYS A 577 -5.40 23.52 20.45
CA LYS A 577 -6.69 23.31 19.76
C LYS A 577 -6.87 24.37 18.67
N PRO A 578 -7.51 24.04 17.54
CA PRO A 578 -7.74 25.02 16.48
C PRO A 578 -8.79 26.04 16.88
N ALA A 579 -8.65 27.28 16.42
CA ALA A 579 -9.72 28.28 16.47
C ALA A 579 -10.76 27.94 15.39
N GLU A 580 -11.81 27.20 15.75
CA GLU A 580 -12.89 26.84 14.82
C GLU A 580 -13.85 28.00 14.59
N PHE A 581 -14.08 28.82 15.62
CA PHE A 581 -14.96 29.99 15.57
C PHE A 581 -14.20 31.25 15.98
N VAL A 582 -14.23 32.26 15.12
CA VAL A 582 -13.69 33.59 15.42
C VAL A 582 -14.86 34.55 15.51
N VAL A 583 -15.04 35.14 16.67
CA VAL A 583 -16.14 36.08 16.97
C VAL A 583 -15.56 37.47 17.09
N PHE A 584 -16.08 38.40 16.30
CA PHE A 584 -15.81 39.81 16.44
C PHE A 584 -17.04 40.51 17.01
N SER A 585 -16.90 41.22 18.13
CA SER A 585 -17.92 42.08 18.66
C SER A 585 -17.69 43.50 18.11
N ILE A 586 -18.61 43.98 17.31
CA ILE A 586 -18.54 45.31 16.71
C ILE A 586 -19.68 46.12 17.31
N GLY A 587 -19.36 47.16 18.07
CA GLY A 587 -20.30 48.13 18.61
C GLY A 587 -20.27 49.44 17.85
N GLN A 588 -21.36 50.16 17.83
CA GLN A 588 -21.38 51.56 17.36
C GLN A 588 -20.75 52.43 18.45
N TRP A 589 -19.77 53.24 18.08
CA TRP A 589 -19.10 54.18 18.97
C TRP A 589 -19.51 55.60 18.61
N ASP A 590 -20.16 56.26 19.53
CA ASP A 590 -20.65 57.65 19.37
C ASP A 590 -19.57 58.73 19.64
N GLY A 591 -18.31 58.41 19.40
CA GLY A 591 -17.19 59.37 19.36
C GLY A 591 -17.05 60.27 20.60
N GLY A 592 -16.74 59.72 21.79
CA GLY A 592 -16.44 60.56 22.95
C GLY A 592 -16.59 59.95 24.33
N GLY A 593 -16.95 58.68 24.47
CA GLY A 593 -17.06 58.03 25.79
C GLY A 593 -15.88 57.07 26.04
N LEU A 594 -15.19 57.23 27.14
CA LEU A 594 -14.28 56.21 27.69
C LEU A 594 -15.12 54.98 28.02
N ILE A 595 -14.77 53.84 27.39
CA ILE A 595 -15.31 52.54 27.80
C ILE A 595 -14.57 52.17 29.08
N GLU A 596 -15.25 52.21 30.24
CA GLU A 596 -14.74 51.55 31.44
C GLU A 596 -14.78 50.03 31.21
N GLU A 597 -13.60 49.41 31.27
CA GLU A 597 -13.44 47.95 31.35
C GLU A 597 -14.07 47.48 32.68
N THR A 598 -15.09 46.67 32.59
CA THR A 598 -15.58 45.83 33.70
C THR A 598 -15.16 44.39 33.50
#